data_5df933345d238a813ec14732fc447ba4
#
_entry.id   5df933345d238a813ec14732fc447ba4
#
_cell.length_a   1.000
_cell.length_b   1.000
_cell.length_c   1.000
_cell.angle_alpha   90.00
_cell.angle_beta   90.00
_cell.angle_gamma   90.00
#
_symmetry.space_group_name_H-M   'P 1'
#
loop_
_entity.id
_entity.type
_entity.pdbx_description
1 polymer ?
#
loop_
_entity_poly.entity_id
_entity_poly.type
_entity_poly.pdbx_seq_one_letter_code
_entity_poly.pdbx_strand_id
1 'polypeptide(L)'
;MTAILISEVGPRDGLQSIDRVMPLDAKKAWIAAEAAAGVREIEVGSFVPASLLPQMADTAELVAFARTLPGLNVVALIPNAKGAARAVAAGVHGMSIPFSMSETHSIKNVRKDHAEMIAEIAACAAIAREAGVHFAVGLSTAFGCTIEGAVAEDAVVRLATAAAEAGAMEFSLSDTTGYADPAQVTRLVRKVRGAVGADKMTTLHLHNTRGLGLANALAGLAEGITTLDSSLGGIGGCPFAPGASGNIVTEDLAFMLAAMGYDTGIDLPALLKVRDIVAAALPGEPLYGFTPDAGLPLDFAKRGQS
;
A
#
# COMPACT_ATOMS: atom_id res chain seq x y z
N MET A 1 -10.06 -21.66 5.45
CA MET A 1 -8.93 -20.73 5.66
C MET A 1 -9.46 -19.31 5.57
N THR A 2 -8.99 -18.40 6.42
CA THR A 2 -9.37 -16.98 6.34
C THR A 2 -8.60 -16.34 5.18
N ALA A 3 -9.31 -15.68 4.28
CA ALA A 3 -8.69 -14.98 3.15
C ALA A 3 -8.07 -13.67 3.62
N ILE A 4 -6.83 -13.40 3.22
CA ILE A 4 -6.13 -12.12 3.43
C ILE A 4 -5.65 -11.61 2.07
N LEU A 5 -6.00 -10.37 1.77
CA LEU A 5 -5.54 -9.70 0.57
C LEU A 5 -4.14 -9.11 0.81
N ILE A 6 -3.20 -9.43 -0.05
CA ILE A 6 -1.95 -8.68 -0.20
C ILE A 6 -2.15 -7.69 -1.34
N SER A 7 -2.08 -6.40 -1.02
CA SER A 7 -2.10 -5.32 -2.00
C SER A 7 -0.65 -4.95 -2.33
N GLU A 8 -0.25 -5.17 -3.56
CA GLU A 8 1.11 -4.87 -4.02
C GLU A 8 1.23 -3.38 -4.36
N VAL A 9 2.09 -2.67 -3.64
CA VAL A 9 2.30 -1.23 -3.84
C VAL A 9 3.67 -0.89 -4.43
N GLY A 10 4.50 -1.87 -4.72
CA GLY A 10 5.83 -1.69 -5.29
C GLY A 10 5.85 -0.87 -6.58
N PRO A 11 4.97 -1.14 -7.56
CA PRO A 11 4.89 -0.37 -8.79
C PRO A 11 4.58 1.12 -8.59
N ARG A 12 3.96 1.50 -7.47
CA ARG A 12 3.70 2.90 -7.11
C ARG A 12 4.63 3.38 -5.99
N ASP A 13 4.45 2.90 -4.76
CA ASP A 13 5.14 3.41 -3.57
C ASP A 13 6.64 3.09 -3.60
N GLY A 14 6.97 1.87 -4.01
CA GLY A 14 8.35 1.46 -4.22
C GLY A 14 9.05 2.32 -5.26
N LEU A 15 8.49 2.38 -6.47
CA LEU A 15 9.12 3.10 -7.59
C LEU A 15 9.16 4.62 -7.41
N GLN A 16 8.19 5.22 -6.72
CA GLN A 16 8.24 6.67 -6.48
C GLN A 16 9.38 7.10 -5.56
N SER A 17 9.88 6.17 -4.74
CA SER A 17 10.89 6.44 -3.71
C SER A 17 12.33 6.25 -4.21
N ILE A 18 12.52 5.89 -5.49
CA ILE A 18 13.82 5.73 -6.12
C ILE A 18 14.03 6.77 -7.22
N ASP A 19 15.30 7.13 -7.49
CA ASP A 19 15.62 8.14 -8.51
C ASP A 19 15.44 7.63 -9.93
N ARG A 20 15.56 6.33 -10.15
CA ARG A 20 15.47 5.73 -11.47
C ARG A 20 14.03 5.64 -11.96
N VAL A 21 13.84 5.90 -13.24
CA VAL A 21 12.57 5.64 -13.92
C VAL A 21 12.63 4.25 -14.54
N MET A 22 11.83 3.32 -14.04
CA MET A 22 11.71 1.98 -14.60
C MET A 22 11.02 2.06 -15.98
N PRO A 23 11.55 1.39 -17.03
CA PRO A 23 10.92 1.39 -18.35
C PRO A 23 9.49 0.82 -18.31
N LEU A 24 8.58 1.42 -19.09
CA LEU A 24 7.17 1.03 -19.14
C LEU A 24 6.96 -0.47 -19.40
N ASP A 25 7.70 -1.06 -20.36
CA ASP A 25 7.57 -2.48 -20.68
C ASP A 25 8.02 -3.39 -19.52
N ALA A 26 9.01 -2.94 -18.73
CA ALA A 26 9.43 -3.66 -17.54
C ALA A 26 8.38 -3.58 -16.43
N LYS A 27 7.74 -2.42 -16.23
CA LYS A 27 6.60 -2.28 -15.30
C LYS A 27 5.43 -3.18 -15.71
N LYS A 28 5.10 -3.23 -17.00
CA LYS A 28 4.07 -4.13 -17.53
C LYS A 28 4.42 -5.59 -17.29
N ALA A 29 5.67 -5.98 -17.55
CA ALA A 29 6.14 -7.35 -17.31
C ALA A 29 6.06 -7.72 -15.82
N TRP A 30 6.46 -6.82 -14.93
CA TRP A 30 6.35 -6.99 -13.49
C TRP A 30 4.89 -7.20 -13.06
N ILE A 31 3.98 -6.27 -13.39
CA ILE A 31 2.54 -6.34 -13.05
C ILE A 31 1.91 -7.63 -13.58
N ALA A 32 2.23 -8.03 -14.83
CA ALA A 32 1.70 -9.25 -15.42
C ALA A 32 2.19 -10.52 -14.70
N ALA A 33 3.47 -10.55 -14.31
CA ALA A 33 4.06 -11.68 -13.61
C ALA A 33 3.49 -11.83 -12.18
N GLU A 34 3.27 -10.73 -11.47
CA GLU A 34 2.60 -10.76 -10.16
C GLU A 34 1.15 -11.21 -10.25
N ALA A 35 0.40 -10.68 -11.20
CA ALA A 35 -0.97 -11.14 -11.44
C ALA A 35 -1.04 -12.63 -11.77
N ALA A 36 -0.09 -13.13 -12.57
CA ALA A 36 0.04 -14.56 -12.87
C ALA A 36 0.45 -15.39 -11.66
N ALA A 37 1.25 -14.82 -10.75
CA ALA A 37 1.61 -15.44 -9.47
C ALA A 37 0.49 -15.40 -8.42
N GLY A 38 -0.67 -14.81 -8.74
CA GLY A 38 -1.84 -14.82 -7.87
C GLY A 38 -2.07 -13.54 -7.08
N VAL A 39 -1.27 -12.50 -7.26
CA VAL A 39 -1.56 -11.17 -6.70
C VAL A 39 -2.86 -10.63 -7.32
N ARG A 40 -3.80 -10.23 -6.46
CA ARG A 40 -5.15 -9.84 -6.87
C ARG A 40 -5.41 -8.35 -6.84
N GLU A 41 -4.55 -7.57 -6.21
CA GLU A 41 -4.62 -6.12 -6.19
C GLU A 41 -3.22 -5.52 -6.34
N ILE A 42 -3.10 -4.54 -7.23
CA ILE A 42 -1.85 -3.80 -7.46
C ILE A 42 -2.15 -2.31 -7.56
N GLU A 43 -1.44 -1.51 -6.77
CA GLU A 43 -1.39 -0.06 -6.94
C GLU A 43 -0.36 0.28 -8.03
N VAL A 44 -0.84 0.41 -9.27
CA VAL A 44 -0.01 0.44 -10.47
C VAL A 44 0.69 1.77 -10.73
N GLY A 45 0.34 2.83 -10.00
CA GLY A 45 0.93 4.14 -10.17
C GLY A 45 0.18 5.25 -9.47
N SER A 46 0.52 6.50 -9.80
CA SER A 46 -0.05 7.70 -9.19
C SER A 46 -0.40 8.76 -10.25
N PHE A 47 -1.51 9.45 -10.04
CA PHE A 47 -1.93 10.59 -10.87
C PHE A 47 -1.37 11.94 -10.39
N VAL A 48 -0.30 11.93 -9.62
CA VAL A 48 0.54 13.11 -9.35
C VAL A 48 1.09 13.65 -10.67
N PRO A 49 1.26 14.97 -10.85
CA PRO A 49 1.87 15.52 -12.08
C PRO A 49 3.26 14.94 -12.36
N ALA A 50 3.52 14.53 -13.59
CA ALA A 50 4.79 13.94 -14.02
C ALA A 50 6.00 14.89 -13.80
N SER A 51 5.77 16.21 -13.76
CA SER A 51 6.80 17.20 -13.43
C SER A 51 7.29 17.11 -11.98
N LEU A 52 6.49 16.53 -11.09
CA LEU A 52 6.82 16.31 -9.69
C LEU A 52 7.29 14.86 -9.43
N LEU A 53 6.75 13.91 -10.20
CA LEU A 53 7.01 12.50 -10.02
C LEU A 53 7.14 11.80 -11.39
N PRO A 54 8.30 11.96 -12.07
CA PRO A 54 8.52 11.40 -13.40
C PRO A 54 8.41 9.87 -13.46
N GLN A 55 8.67 9.18 -12.35
CA GLN A 55 8.51 7.72 -12.22
C GLN A 55 7.08 7.24 -12.49
N MET A 56 6.08 8.12 -12.31
CA MET A 56 4.66 7.82 -12.46
C MET A 56 4.03 8.44 -13.72
N ALA A 57 4.85 8.92 -14.65
CA ALA A 57 4.36 9.60 -15.87
C ALA A 57 3.47 8.70 -16.75
N ASP A 58 3.70 7.40 -16.71
CA ASP A 58 3.05 6.36 -17.52
C ASP A 58 1.87 5.67 -16.83
N THR A 59 1.39 6.19 -15.68
CA THR A 59 0.33 5.56 -14.88
C THR A 59 -0.93 5.23 -15.69
N ALA A 60 -1.39 6.13 -16.57
CA ALA A 60 -2.59 5.86 -17.38
C ALA A 60 -2.41 4.68 -18.35
N GLU A 61 -1.22 4.51 -18.92
CA GLU A 61 -0.88 3.39 -19.80
C GLU A 61 -0.78 2.08 -19.00
N LEU A 62 -0.24 2.14 -17.77
CA LEU A 62 -0.20 0.99 -16.88
C LEU A 62 -1.59 0.57 -16.43
N VAL A 63 -2.48 1.51 -16.10
CA VAL A 63 -3.89 1.21 -15.80
C VAL A 63 -4.54 0.51 -16.99
N ALA A 64 -4.42 1.07 -18.21
CA ALA A 64 -5.00 0.48 -19.41
C ALA A 64 -4.49 -0.96 -19.66
N PHE A 65 -3.19 -1.21 -19.46
CA PHE A 65 -2.60 -2.54 -19.56
C PHE A 65 -3.11 -3.48 -18.46
N ALA A 66 -3.00 -3.06 -17.18
CA ALA A 66 -3.37 -3.89 -16.03
C ALA A 66 -4.86 -4.30 -16.06
N ARG A 67 -5.73 -3.45 -16.59
CA ARG A 67 -7.14 -3.74 -16.84
C ARG A 67 -7.39 -4.92 -17.80
N THR A 68 -6.42 -5.29 -18.62
CA THR A 68 -6.52 -6.47 -19.49
C THR A 68 -6.20 -7.79 -18.76
N LEU A 69 -5.63 -7.72 -17.56
CA LEU A 69 -5.25 -8.90 -16.79
C LEU A 69 -6.46 -9.45 -16.00
N PRO A 70 -6.83 -10.71 -16.19
CA PRO A 70 -8.05 -11.24 -15.59
C PRO A 70 -7.93 -11.36 -14.06
N GLY A 71 -8.97 -10.89 -13.35
CA GLY A 71 -9.07 -10.99 -11.89
C GLY A 71 -8.17 -10.05 -11.10
N LEU A 72 -7.46 -9.11 -11.76
CA LEU A 72 -6.66 -8.10 -11.11
C LEU A 72 -7.50 -6.87 -10.75
N ASN A 73 -7.50 -6.47 -9.49
CA ASN A 73 -8.00 -5.18 -9.02
C ASN A 73 -6.91 -4.12 -9.21
N VAL A 74 -7.20 -3.13 -10.06
CA VAL A 74 -6.23 -2.08 -10.45
C VAL A 74 -6.52 -0.82 -9.66
N VAL A 75 -5.60 -0.45 -8.78
CA VAL A 75 -5.70 0.74 -7.92
C VAL A 75 -4.64 1.76 -8.32
N ALA A 76 -4.92 3.04 -8.09
CA ALA A 76 -3.94 4.11 -8.27
C ALA A 76 -4.09 5.19 -7.21
N LEU A 77 -2.95 5.79 -6.81
CA LEU A 77 -2.95 6.93 -5.89
C LEU A 77 -3.35 8.21 -6.63
N ILE A 78 -4.15 9.03 -5.96
CA ILE A 78 -4.54 10.36 -6.44
C ILE A 78 -4.11 11.45 -5.45
N PRO A 79 -3.61 12.59 -5.93
CA PRO A 79 -3.24 13.70 -5.04
C PRO A 79 -4.41 14.65 -4.71
N ASN A 80 -5.49 14.64 -5.48
CA ASN A 80 -6.62 15.59 -5.41
C ASN A 80 -7.74 15.23 -6.41
N ALA A 81 -8.81 16.04 -6.44
CA ALA A 81 -9.96 15.85 -7.33
C ALA A 81 -9.59 15.83 -8.84
N LYS A 82 -8.59 16.60 -9.28
CA LYS A 82 -8.10 16.51 -10.68
C LYS A 82 -7.45 15.15 -10.95
N GLY A 83 -6.69 14.63 -10.00
CA GLY A 83 -6.14 13.27 -10.05
C GLY A 83 -7.25 12.22 -10.08
N ALA A 84 -8.29 12.38 -9.26
CA ALA A 84 -9.45 11.50 -9.24
C ALA A 84 -10.16 11.42 -10.60
N ALA A 85 -10.43 12.57 -11.22
CA ALA A 85 -11.03 12.62 -12.56
C ALA A 85 -10.15 11.92 -13.62
N ARG A 86 -8.82 12.06 -13.53
CA ARG A 86 -7.88 11.36 -14.43
C ARG A 86 -7.85 9.85 -14.18
N ALA A 87 -7.90 9.43 -12.92
CA ALA A 87 -7.94 8.01 -12.55
C ALA A 87 -9.22 7.33 -13.07
N VAL A 88 -10.37 7.97 -12.88
CA VAL A 88 -11.65 7.52 -13.43
C VAL A 88 -11.59 7.43 -14.97
N ALA A 89 -11.07 8.46 -15.64
CA ALA A 89 -10.93 8.45 -17.11
C ALA A 89 -9.98 7.35 -17.61
N ALA A 90 -8.96 6.99 -16.84
CA ALA A 90 -8.07 5.87 -17.14
C ALA A 90 -8.71 4.49 -16.90
N GLY A 91 -9.80 4.42 -16.12
CA GLY A 91 -10.56 3.21 -15.87
C GLY A 91 -10.05 2.38 -14.68
N VAL A 92 -9.50 2.99 -13.63
CA VAL A 92 -9.14 2.28 -12.39
C VAL A 92 -10.35 1.59 -11.75
N HIS A 93 -10.13 0.51 -11.03
CA HIS A 93 -11.15 -0.11 -10.18
C HIS A 93 -11.28 0.62 -8.85
N GLY A 94 -10.15 1.08 -8.31
CA GLY A 94 -10.09 1.83 -7.06
C GLY A 94 -9.06 2.96 -7.12
N MET A 95 -9.22 3.92 -6.25
CA MET A 95 -8.25 5.00 -6.06
C MET A 95 -8.09 5.33 -4.58
N SER A 96 -6.86 5.72 -4.20
CA SER A 96 -6.50 6.08 -2.84
C SER A 96 -5.99 7.51 -2.75
N ILE A 97 -6.33 8.23 -1.68
CA ILE A 97 -5.76 9.54 -1.36
C ILE A 97 -5.02 9.50 -0.03
N PRO A 98 -3.76 10.00 0.05
CA PRO A 98 -3.06 10.09 1.32
C PRO A 98 -3.60 11.26 2.14
N PHE A 99 -3.92 11.00 3.41
CA PHE A 99 -4.35 12.00 4.38
C PHE A 99 -3.45 11.92 5.61
N SER A 100 -2.61 12.93 5.82
CA SER A 100 -1.62 12.93 6.90
C SER A 100 -2.25 13.26 8.24
N MET A 101 -1.97 12.45 9.26
CA MET A 101 -2.45 12.69 10.63
C MET A 101 -1.64 13.76 11.36
N SER A 102 -0.42 14.06 10.88
CA SER A 102 0.38 15.21 11.27
C SER A 102 0.08 16.39 10.35
N GLU A 103 -0.41 17.49 10.89
CA GLU A 103 -0.76 18.66 10.09
C GLU A 103 0.45 19.32 9.45
N THR A 104 1.58 19.41 10.19
CA THR A 104 2.83 19.92 9.63
C THR A 104 3.33 19.07 8.46
N HIS A 105 3.18 17.73 8.55
CA HIS A 105 3.51 16.87 7.43
C HIS A 105 2.53 17.08 6.25
N SER A 106 1.24 17.23 6.50
CA SER A 106 0.24 17.53 5.46
C SER A 106 0.60 18.80 4.69
N ILE A 107 0.87 19.90 5.40
CA ILE A 107 1.26 21.18 4.80
C ILE A 107 2.54 21.05 3.96
N LYS A 108 3.56 20.31 4.46
CA LYS A 108 4.81 20.11 3.73
C LYS A 108 4.65 19.22 2.50
N ASN A 109 3.83 18.17 2.59
CA ASN A 109 3.68 17.16 1.54
C ASN A 109 2.73 17.61 0.44
N VAL A 110 1.54 18.09 0.81
CA VAL A 110 0.45 18.41 -0.14
C VAL A 110 0.02 19.87 -0.10
N ARG A 111 0.66 20.72 0.74
CA ARG A 111 0.37 22.16 0.93
C ARG A 111 -1.07 22.44 1.34
N LYS A 112 -1.65 21.56 2.15
CA LYS A 112 -3.02 21.65 2.66
C LYS A 112 -3.03 21.33 4.15
N ASP A 113 -3.84 22.06 4.92
CA ASP A 113 -4.18 21.72 6.28
C ASP A 113 -5.23 20.60 6.34
N HIS A 114 -5.60 20.18 7.56
CA HIS A 114 -6.58 19.09 7.72
C HIS A 114 -7.96 19.46 7.19
N ALA A 115 -8.42 20.72 7.34
CA ALA A 115 -9.74 21.14 6.86
C ALA A 115 -9.81 21.15 5.33
N GLU A 116 -8.75 21.65 4.68
CA GLU A 116 -8.59 21.64 3.22
C GLU A 116 -8.52 20.21 2.68
N MET A 117 -7.84 19.29 3.40
CA MET A 117 -7.78 17.88 3.01
C MET A 117 -9.14 17.17 3.14
N ILE A 118 -9.92 17.46 4.18
CA ILE A 118 -11.27 16.90 4.31
C ILE A 118 -12.18 17.40 3.16
N ALA A 119 -12.07 18.67 2.77
CA ALA A 119 -12.80 19.18 1.60
C ALA A 119 -12.37 18.50 0.30
N GLU A 120 -11.07 18.22 0.14
CA GLU A 120 -10.54 17.47 -1.02
C GLU A 120 -11.02 16.02 -1.03
N ILE A 121 -11.05 15.35 0.14
CA ILE A 121 -11.60 13.99 0.28
C ILE A 121 -13.06 13.98 -0.14
N ALA A 122 -13.87 14.95 0.29
CA ALA A 122 -15.29 15.05 -0.10
C ALA A 122 -15.45 15.21 -1.62
N ALA A 123 -14.61 16.03 -2.26
CA ALA A 123 -14.62 16.22 -3.71
C ALA A 123 -14.22 14.92 -4.46
N CYS A 124 -13.18 14.21 -4.00
CA CYS A 124 -12.77 12.93 -4.57
C CYS A 124 -13.84 11.85 -4.37
N ALA A 125 -14.45 11.79 -3.19
CA ALA A 125 -15.54 10.84 -2.89
C ALA A 125 -16.78 11.06 -3.78
N ALA A 126 -17.11 12.30 -4.10
CA ALA A 126 -18.20 12.61 -5.03
C ALA A 126 -17.90 12.09 -6.44
N ILE A 127 -16.70 12.31 -6.96
CA ILE A 127 -16.23 11.80 -8.26
C ILE A 127 -16.24 10.27 -8.28
N ALA A 128 -15.72 9.64 -7.22
CA ALA A 128 -15.68 8.18 -7.10
C ALA A 128 -17.09 7.56 -7.14
N ARG A 129 -18.00 8.11 -6.34
CA ARG A 129 -19.41 7.66 -6.25
C ARG A 129 -20.13 7.79 -7.59
N GLU A 130 -19.97 8.91 -8.29
CA GLU A 130 -20.58 9.15 -9.60
C GLU A 130 -20.07 8.14 -10.65
N ALA A 131 -18.79 7.79 -10.59
CA ALA A 131 -18.15 6.85 -11.51
C ALA A 131 -18.29 5.37 -11.09
N GLY A 132 -18.79 5.08 -9.89
CA GLY A 132 -18.82 3.71 -9.35
C GLY A 132 -17.43 3.13 -9.08
N VAL A 133 -16.44 3.96 -8.77
CA VAL A 133 -15.05 3.58 -8.47
C VAL A 133 -14.86 3.52 -6.96
N HIS A 134 -14.15 2.51 -6.45
CA HIS A 134 -13.83 2.40 -5.03
C HIS A 134 -12.90 3.54 -4.58
N PHE A 135 -13.13 4.09 -3.37
CA PHE A 135 -12.37 5.22 -2.86
C PHE A 135 -11.88 4.98 -1.44
N ALA A 136 -10.56 4.88 -1.29
CA ALA A 136 -9.88 4.67 -0.03
C ALA A 136 -9.12 5.92 0.44
N VAL A 137 -8.96 6.06 1.76
CA VAL A 137 -8.15 7.10 2.39
C VAL A 137 -7.04 6.46 3.20
N GLY A 138 -5.79 6.74 2.81
CA GLY A 138 -4.60 6.32 3.55
C GLY A 138 -4.27 7.31 4.66
N LEU A 139 -4.45 6.90 5.92
CA LEU A 139 -4.16 7.71 7.11
C LEU A 139 -2.64 7.71 7.38
N SER A 140 -1.90 8.56 6.66
CA SER A 140 -0.44 8.63 6.72
C SER A 140 0.02 9.19 8.06
N THR A 141 1.22 8.82 8.50
CA THR A 141 1.82 9.23 9.80
C THR A 141 0.98 8.88 11.03
N ALA A 142 0.07 7.90 10.91
CA ALA A 142 -0.87 7.56 11.99
C ALA A 142 -0.19 7.07 13.28
N PHE A 143 1.00 6.51 13.17
CA PHE A 143 1.77 5.96 14.28
C PHE A 143 2.91 6.87 14.75
N GLY A 144 3.13 7.98 14.07
CA GLY A 144 4.17 8.95 14.40
C GLY A 144 4.69 9.67 13.17
N CYS A 145 5.29 10.82 13.39
CA CYS A 145 5.78 11.73 12.36
C CYS A 145 7.24 12.13 12.62
N THR A 146 8.08 12.15 11.58
CA THR A 146 9.49 12.59 11.72
C THR A 146 9.64 14.09 11.98
N ILE A 147 8.55 14.87 11.87
CA ILE A 147 8.54 16.32 12.07
C ILE A 147 7.97 16.66 13.45
N GLU A 148 6.80 16.09 13.81
CA GLU A 148 6.09 16.39 15.05
C GLU A 148 6.37 15.37 16.16
N GLY A 149 6.97 14.23 15.84
CA GLY A 149 7.15 13.13 16.78
C GLY A 149 5.89 12.31 16.97
N ALA A 150 5.39 12.21 18.19
CA ALA A 150 4.19 11.43 18.50
C ALA A 150 2.93 12.09 17.91
N VAL A 151 2.08 11.26 17.28
CA VAL A 151 0.74 11.65 16.84
C VAL A 151 -0.28 11.08 17.82
N ALA A 152 -1.15 11.91 18.37
CA ALA A 152 -2.13 11.48 19.36
C ALA A 152 -3.17 10.54 18.73
N GLU A 153 -3.36 9.34 19.28
CA GLU A 153 -4.31 8.34 18.76
C GLU A 153 -5.74 8.91 18.64
N ASP A 154 -6.17 9.76 19.58
CA ASP A 154 -7.50 10.38 19.53
C ASP A 154 -7.61 11.42 18.40
N ALA A 155 -6.52 12.05 17.98
CA ALA A 155 -6.50 12.91 16.79
C ALA A 155 -6.68 12.07 15.52
N VAL A 156 -6.02 10.91 15.43
CA VAL A 156 -6.20 9.97 14.31
C VAL A 156 -7.67 9.56 14.20
N VAL A 157 -8.30 9.17 15.33
CA VAL A 157 -9.71 8.78 15.37
C VAL A 157 -10.63 9.90 14.89
N ARG A 158 -10.43 11.14 15.38
CA ARG A 158 -11.26 12.29 14.96
C ARG A 158 -11.12 12.56 13.46
N LEU A 159 -9.90 12.53 12.93
CA LEU A 159 -9.65 12.79 11.50
C LEU A 159 -10.18 11.67 10.61
N ALA A 160 -10.06 10.40 11.04
CA ALA A 160 -10.66 9.27 10.35
C ALA A 160 -12.19 9.38 10.30
N THR A 161 -12.82 9.78 11.41
CA THR A 161 -14.27 10.02 11.47
C THR A 161 -14.70 11.13 10.50
N ALA A 162 -13.99 12.26 10.50
CA ALA A 162 -14.28 13.36 9.58
C ALA A 162 -14.11 12.95 8.10
N ALA A 163 -13.10 12.13 7.78
CA ALA A 163 -12.93 11.60 6.44
C ALA A 163 -14.03 10.59 6.05
N ALA A 164 -14.54 9.80 7.00
CA ALA A 164 -15.68 8.91 6.78
C ALA A 164 -16.97 9.70 6.48
N GLU A 165 -17.21 10.77 7.23
CA GLU A 165 -18.32 11.70 6.99
C GLU A 165 -18.19 12.42 5.64
N ALA A 166 -16.96 12.70 5.20
CA ALA A 166 -16.67 13.26 3.88
C ALA A 166 -16.85 12.24 2.72
N GLY A 167 -17.10 10.96 3.01
CA GLY A 167 -17.47 9.95 2.02
C GLY A 167 -16.39 8.92 1.71
N ALA A 168 -15.34 8.81 2.52
CA ALA A 168 -14.38 7.72 2.40
C ALA A 168 -15.08 6.37 2.58
N MET A 169 -14.76 5.42 1.69
CA MET A 169 -15.36 4.09 1.68
C MET A 169 -14.50 3.07 2.43
N GLU A 170 -13.20 3.29 2.44
CA GLU A 170 -12.22 2.42 3.08
C GLU A 170 -11.07 3.23 3.68
N PHE A 171 -10.43 2.68 4.71
CA PHE A 171 -9.29 3.29 5.38
C PHE A 171 -8.11 2.31 5.47
N SER A 172 -6.91 2.86 5.23
CA SER A 172 -5.65 2.24 5.56
C SER A 172 -4.95 3.04 6.66
N LEU A 173 -4.53 2.40 7.75
CA LEU A 173 -3.60 3.00 8.71
C LEU A 173 -2.18 2.81 8.22
N SER A 174 -1.44 3.94 8.06
CA SER A 174 -0.10 3.89 7.46
C SER A 174 0.99 4.26 8.46
N ASP A 175 1.94 3.36 8.65
CA ASP A 175 3.20 3.58 9.38
C ASP A 175 4.27 4.17 8.47
N THR A 176 3.99 5.38 7.96
CA THR A 176 4.83 6.09 6.98
C THR A 176 6.30 6.23 7.42
N THR A 177 6.55 6.24 8.72
CA THR A 177 7.87 6.52 9.30
C THR A 177 8.52 5.31 9.95
N GLY A 178 7.82 4.17 9.97
CA GLY A 178 8.25 2.97 10.65
C GLY A 178 8.38 3.15 12.17
N TYR A 179 7.49 3.94 12.80
CA TYR A 179 7.48 4.20 14.24
C TYR A 179 6.58 3.26 15.02
N ALA A 180 5.69 2.55 14.33
CA ALA A 180 4.72 1.66 14.94
C ALA A 180 5.40 0.49 15.70
N ASP A 181 4.80 0.14 16.82
CA ASP A 181 5.01 -1.12 17.52
C ASP A 181 3.72 -1.94 17.57
N PRO A 182 3.78 -3.28 17.78
CA PRO A 182 2.60 -4.14 17.76
C PRO A 182 1.52 -3.73 18.77
N ALA A 183 1.89 -3.21 19.95
CA ALA A 183 0.92 -2.79 20.95
C ALA A 183 0.19 -1.50 20.50
N GLN A 184 0.89 -0.57 19.85
CA GLN A 184 0.29 0.64 19.28
C GLN A 184 -0.63 0.27 18.11
N VAL A 185 -0.22 -0.65 17.21
CA VAL A 185 -1.08 -1.14 16.11
C VAL A 185 -2.37 -1.72 16.65
N THR A 186 -2.28 -2.64 17.62
CA THR A 186 -3.46 -3.23 18.28
C THR A 186 -4.43 -2.18 18.82
N ARG A 187 -3.92 -1.18 19.55
CA ARG A 187 -4.77 -0.14 20.14
C ARG A 187 -5.41 0.76 19.08
N LEU A 188 -4.61 1.23 18.12
CA LEU A 188 -5.06 2.19 17.13
C LEU A 188 -6.04 1.57 16.12
N VAL A 189 -5.77 0.37 15.63
CA VAL A 189 -6.69 -0.38 14.78
C VAL A 189 -8.05 -0.53 15.49
N ARG A 190 -8.05 -0.97 16.75
CA ARG A 190 -9.26 -1.15 17.54
C ARG A 190 -10.07 0.15 17.70
N LYS A 191 -9.39 1.26 17.99
CA LYS A 191 -10.02 2.59 18.14
C LYS A 191 -10.62 3.08 16.81
N VAL A 192 -9.87 3.02 15.72
CA VAL A 192 -10.34 3.50 14.41
C VAL A 192 -11.47 2.62 13.88
N ARG A 193 -11.36 1.27 13.97
CA ARG A 193 -12.45 0.35 13.60
C ARG A 193 -13.73 0.63 14.39
N GLY A 194 -13.60 0.94 15.69
CA GLY A 194 -14.75 1.32 16.52
C GLY A 194 -15.42 2.63 16.10
N ALA A 195 -14.68 3.56 15.52
CA ALA A 195 -15.17 4.86 15.12
C ALA A 195 -15.75 4.90 13.70
N VAL A 196 -15.08 4.28 12.73
CA VAL A 196 -15.48 4.38 11.30
C VAL A 196 -16.22 3.14 10.80
N GLY A 197 -16.21 2.06 11.56
CA GLY A 197 -16.77 0.75 11.17
C GLY A 197 -15.70 -0.28 10.83
N ALA A 198 -15.95 -1.52 11.21
CA ALA A 198 -15.02 -2.62 10.97
C ALA A 198 -14.92 -3.01 9.49
N ASP A 199 -15.96 -2.75 8.73
CA ASP A 199 -16.08 -2.95 7.29
C ASP A 199 -15.32 -1.90 6.48
N LYS A 200 -15.01 -0.74 7.08
CA LYS A 200 -14.27 0.34 6.41
C LYS A 200 -12.78 0.35 6.77
N MET A 201 -12.43 0.03 8.02
CA MET A 201 -11.02 -0.01 8.44
C MET A 201 -10.48 -1.43 8.26
N THR A 202 -9.99 -1.74 7.07
CA THR A 202 -9.63 -3.09 6.63
C THR A 202 -8.14 -3.23 6.34
N THR A 203 -7.41 -2.13 6.11
CA THR A 203 -6.08 -2.14 5.51
C THR A 203 -5.01 -1.57 6.44
N LEU A 204 -3.82 -2.18 6.42
CA LEU A 204 -2.59 -1.62 7.00
C LEU A 204 -1.52 -1.46 5.93
N HIS A 205 -0.90 -0.28 5.93
CA HIS A 205 0.29 0.04 5.16
C HIS A 205 1.48 0.23 6.12
N LEU A 206 2.40 -0.72 6.13
CA LEU A 206 3.43 -0.81 7.16
C LEU A 206 4.83 -0.71 6.57
N HIS A 207 5.66 0.13 7.21
CA HIS A 207 7.07 0.24 6.87
C HIS A 207 7.95 -0.60 7.79
N ASN A 208 8.98 -1.20 7.22
CA ASN A 208 9.91 -2.09 7.93
C ASN A 208 11.19 -1.40 8.38
N THR A 209 11.16 -0.08 8.50
CA THR A 209 12.32 0.78 8.86
C THR A 209 13.09 0.31 10.08
N ARG A 210 12.40 -0.27 11.08
CA ARG A 210 12.99 -0.82 12.32
C ARG A 210 12.82 -2.33 12.48
N GLY A 211 12.49 -3.03 11.39
CA GLY A 211 12.34 -4.48 11.40
C GLY A 211 11.07 -4.99 12.12
N LEU A 212 10.09 -4.11 12.40
CA LEU A 212 8.85 -4.49 13.08
C LEU A 212 7.66 -4.70 12.12
N GLY A 213 7.85 -4.53 10.81
CA GLY A 213 6.76 -4.55 9.83
C GLY A 213 5.89 -5.80 9.90
N LEU A 214 6.49 -7.00 9.88
CA LEU A 214 5.74 -8.27 9.96
C LEU A 214 5.09 -8.48 11.34
N ALA A 215 5.74 -8.06 12.43
CA ALA A 215 5.16 -8.12 13.76
C ALA A 215 3.94 -7.20 13.89
N ASN A 216 4.01 -6.01 13.29
CA ASN A 216 2.89 -5.07 13.21
C ASN A 216 1.75 -5.61 12.34
N ALA A 217 2.06 -6.27 11.21
CA ALA A 217 1.07 -6.95 10.38
C ALA A 217 0.32 -8.03 11.16
N LEU A 218 1.04 -8.87 11.91
CA LEU A 218 0.45 -9.89 12.77
C LEU A 218 -0.48 -9.27 13.84
N ALA A 219 -0.07 -8.17 14.47
CA ALA A 219 -0.91 -7.47 15.44
C ALA A 219 -2.20 -6.93 14.79
N GLY A 220 -2.12 -6.41 13.58
CA GLY A 220 -3.29 -5.95 12.82
C GLY A 220 -4.24 -7.08 12.43
N LEU A 221 -3.71 -8.20 11.98
CA LEU A 221 -4.52 -9.40 11.67
C LEU A 221 -5.30 -9.89 12.89
N ALA A 222 -4.69 -9.86 14.07
CA ALA A 222 -5.37 -10.23 15.33
C ALA A 222 -6.54 -9.29 15.67
N GLU A 223 -6.52 -8.05 15.16
CA GLU A 223 -7.60 -7.06 15.31
C GLU A 223 -8.58 -7.05 14.12
N GLY A 224 -8.47 -8.02 13.21
CA GLY A 224 -9.41 -8.22 12.11
C GLY A 224 -9.11 -7.38 10.86
N ILE A 225 -7.88 -6.95 10.67
CA ILE A 225 -7.41 -6.44 9.36
C ILE A 225 -7.42 -7.58 8.35
N THR A 226 -7.81 -7.28 7.12
CA THR A 226 -7.96 -8.25 6.04
C THR A 226 -7.12 -7.91 4.81
N THR A 227 -6.55 -6.71 4.75
CA THR A 227 -5.69 -6.25 3.65
C THR A 227 -4.37 -5.72 4.19
N LEU A 228 -3.28 -6.13 3.58
CA LEU A 228 -1.92 -5.69 3.94
C LEU A 228 -1.20 -5.21 2.69
N ASP A 229 -0.77 -3.94 2.71
CA ASP A 229 0.09 -3.38 1.66
C ASP A 229 1.51 -3.89 1.84
N SER A 230 2.15 -4.24 0.72
CA SER A 230 3.55 -4.66 0.70
C SER A 230 4.21 -4.33 -0.64
N SER A 231 5.53 -4.40 -0.71
CA SER A 231 6.28 -4.15 -1.94
C SER A 231 7.21 -5.31 -2.26
N LEU A 232 7.16 -5.82 -3.48
CA LEU A 232 8.06 -6.85 -3.98
C LEU A 232 9.52 -6.40 -3.75
N GLY A 233 10.29 -7.26 -3.10
CA GLY A 233 11.68 -6.94 -2.75
C GLY A 233 11.85 -5.77 -1.80
N GLY A 234 10.79 -5.23 -1.19
CA GLY A 234 10.85 -4.03 -0.36
C GLY A 234 11.44 -2.82 -1.09
N ILE A 235 11.21 -2.76 -2.42
CA ILE A 235 11.82 -1.74 -3.29
C ILE A 235 11.46 -0.34 -2.82
N GLY A 236 12.38 0.61 -3.04
CA GLY A 236 12.22 1.99 -2.63
C GLY A 236 12.89 2.32 -1.29
N GLY A 237 13.40 1.32 -0.57
CA GLY A 237 14.15 1.53 0.68
C GLY A 237 13.44 2.46 1.66
N CYS A 238 14.10 2.81 2.75
CA CYS A 238 13.60 3.83 3.67
C CYS A 238 14.56 5.03 3.70
N PRO A 239 14.16 6.23 3.27
CA PRO A 239 15.01 7.40 3.30
C PRO A 239 15.45 7.80 4.73
N PHE A 240 14.72 7.32 5.75
CA PHE A 240 14.99 7.57 7.16
C PHE A 240 15.86 6.48 7.84
N ALA A 241 16.13 5.37 7.13
CA ALA A 241 16.97 4.27 7.63
C ALA A 241 17.71 3.61 6.47
N PRO A 242 18.89 4.10 6.09
CA PRO A 242 19.69 3.48 5.04
C PRO A 242 19.94 2.00 5.35
N GLY A 243 19.69 1.13 4.36
CA GLY A 243 19.83 -0.32 4.48
C GLY A 243 18.60 -1.06 5.00
N ALA A 244 17.49 -0.36 5.30
CA ALA A 244 16.19 -0.98 5.57
C ALA A 244 15.28 -0.90 4.35
N SER A 245 14.40 -1.91 4.16
CA SER A 245 13.30 -1.79 3.23
C SER A 245 12.35 -0.67 3.68
N GLY A 246 11.69 0.01 2.73
CA GLY A 246 10.60 0.94 3.04
C GLY A 246 9.38 0.14 3.49
N ASN A 247 8.60 -0.33 2.52
CA ASN A 247 7.48 -1.22 2.76
C ASN A 247 7.92 -2.59 3.30
N ILE A 248 7.03 -3.31 3.96
CA ILE A 248 7.23 -4.74 4.21
C ILE A 248 7.38 -5.47 2.87
N VAL A 249 8.24 -6.50 2.87
CA VAL A 249 8.56 -7.27 1.68
C VAL A 249 7.42 -8.22 1.34
N THR A 250 6.88 -8.16 0.13
CA THR A 250 5.74 -8.99 -0.29
C THR A 250 6.01 -10.47 -0.15
N GLU A 251 7.20 -10.94 -0.51
CA GLU A 251 7.59 -12.34 -0.43
C GLU A 251 7.67 -12.85 1.02
N ASP A 252 8.18 -12.03 1.93
CA ASP A 252 8.24 -12.37 3.35
C ASP A 252 6.86 -12.37 4.00
N LEU A 253 6.00 -11.40 3.64
CA LEU A 253 4.62 -11.34 4.07
C LEU A 253 3.83 -12.55 3.56
N ALA A 254 3.93 -12.88 2.27
CA ALA A 254 3.25 -14.02 1.66
C ALA A 254 3.69 -15.34 2.30
N PHE A 255 5.00 -15.50 2.58
CA PHE A 255 5.52 -16.65 3.31
C PHE A 255 4.93 -16.76 4.72
N MET A 256 4.94 -15.66 5.49
CA MET A 256 4.39 -15.62 6.85
C MET A 256 2.92 -16.02 6.86
N LEU A 257 2.10 -15.42 6.00
CA LEU A 257 0.67 -15.70 5.91
C LEU A 257 0.39 -17.15 5.52
N ALA A 258 1.07 -17.66 4.51
CA ALA A 258 0.92 -19.07 4.10
C ALA A 258 1.36 -20.05 5.20
N ALA A 259 2.47 -19.76 5.90
CA ALA A 259 2.94 -20.58 7.03
C ALA A 259 1.96 -20.59 8.21
N MET A 260 1.16 -19.54 8.38
CA MET A 260 0.11 -19.41 9.38
C MET A 260 -1.23 -19.99 8.94
N GLY A 261 -1.36 -20.49 7.71
CA GLY A 261 -2.58 -21.09 7.17
C GLY A 261 -3.62 -20.07 6.67
N TYR A 262 -3.21 -18.83 6.38
CA TYR A 262 -4.06 -17.88 5.65
C TYR A 262 -4.06 -18.18 4.15
N ASP A 263 -5.16 -17.87 3.49
CA ASP A 263 -5.29 -17.95 2.04
C ASP A 263 -5.07 -16.57 1.42
N THR A 264 -3.98 -16.42 0.68
CA THR A 264 -3.69 -15.21 -0.08
C THR A 264 -3.92 -15.36 -1.58
N GLY A 265 -4.15 -16.58 -2.05
CA GLY A 265 -4.22 -16.91 -3.47
C GLY A 265 -2.89 -16.84 -4.21
N ILE A 266 -1.78 -16.56 -3.52
CA ILE A 266 -0.46 -16.36 -4.13
C ILE A 266 0.30 -17.67 -4.26
N ASP A 267 0.78 -17.95 -5.47
CA ASP A 267 1.81 -18.96 -5.75
C ASP A 267 3.19 -18.39 -5.38
N LEU A 268 3.64 -18.68 -4.16
CA LEU A 268 4.88 -18.13 -3.65
C LEU A 268 6.13 -18.52 -4.48
N PRO A 269 6.30 -19.76 -4.97
CA PRO A 269 7.35 -20.11 -5.93
C PRO A 269 7.33 -19.28 -7.22
N ALA A 270 6.16 -18.94 -7.74
CA ALA A 270 6.02 -18.06 -8.90
C ALA A 270 6.35 -16.60 -8.55
N LEU A 271 5.88 -16.09 -7.40
CA LEU A 271 6.16 -14.75 -6.92
C LEU A 271 7.67 -14.51 -6.74
N LEU A 272 8.40 -15.47 -6.17
CA LEU A 272 9.85 -15.35 -5.98
C LEU A 272 10.62 -15.11 -7.29
N LYS A 273 10.12 -15.60 -8.42
CA LYS A 273 10.74 -15.42 -9.75
C LYS A 273 10.48 -14.03 -10.34
N VAL A 274 9.47 -13.32 -9.87
CA VAL A 274 9.15 -11.96 -10.34
C VAL A 274 10.29 -10.99 -10.04
N ARG A 275 11.05 -11.22 -8.96
CA ARG A 275 12.23 -10.43 -8.59
C ARG A 275 13.25 -10.28 -9.72
N ASP A 276 13.43 -11.31 -10.55
CA ASP A 276 14.40 -11.28 -11.66
C ASP A 276 14.03 -10.18 -12.68
N ILE A 277 12.74 -9.94 -12.89
CA ILE A 277 12.25 -8.87 -13.79
C ILE A 277 12.64 -7.50 -13.22
N VAL A 278 12.41 -7.30 -11.93
CA VAL A 278 12.70 -6.02 -11.25
C VAL A 278 14.21 -5.79 -11.18
N ALA A 279 14.98 -6.80 -10.79
CA ALA A 279 16.45 -6.73 -10.72
C ALA A 279 17.08 -6.40 -12.08
N ALA A 280 16.58 -7.00 -13.15
CA ALA A 280 17.06 -6.74 -14.52
C ALA A 280 16.73 -5.31 -14.99
N ALA A 281 15.55 -4.78 -14.60
CA ALA A 281 15.10 -3.45 -15.01
C ALA A 281 15.73 -2.32 -14.18
N LEU A 282 16.14 -2.62 -12.94
CA LEU A 282 16.71 -1.66 -11.99
C LEU A 282 18.07 -2.15 -11.47
N PRO A 283 19.09 -2.29 -12.34
CA PRO A 283 20.38 -2.82 -11.94
C PRO A 283 21.04 -1.95 -10.87
N GLY A 284 21.40 -2.58 -9.73
CA GLY A 284 22.03 -1.92 -8.59
C GLY A 284 21.05 -1.33 -7.57
N GLU A 285 19.72 -1.39 -7.81
CA GLU A 285 18.73 -1.10 -6.79
C GLU A 285 18.62 -2.28 -5.82
N PRO A 286 18.75 -2.06 -4.50
CA PRO A 286 18.69 -3.16 -3.55
C PRO A 286 17.28 -3.77 -3.49
N LEU A 287 17.20 -5.10 -3.53
CA LEU A 287 15.99 -5.85 -3.25
C LEU A 287 16.20 -6.60 -1.93
N TYR A 288 15.32 -6.35 -0.99
CA TYR A 288 15.33 -6.94 0.35
C TYR A 288 14.48 -8.21 0.40
N GLY A 289 14.57 -8.96 1.48
CA GLY A 289 13.72 -10.10 1.79
C GLY A 289 14.50 -11.28 2.34
N PHE A 290 14.02 -11.87 3.42
CA PHE A 290 14.63 -13.05 4.04
C PHE A 290 14.20 -14.33 3.33
N THR A 291 12.95 -14.40 2.86
CA THR A 291 12.41 -15.58 2.16
C THR A 291 13.12 -15.83 0.83
N PRO A 292 13.37 -14.81 -0.03
CA PRO A 292 14.17 -15.02 -1.24
C PRO A 292 15.59 -15.50 -0.98
N ASP A 293 16.23 -14.97 0.08
CA ASP A 293 17.61 -15.30 0.41
C ASP A 293 17.77 -16.71 1.01
N ALA A 294 16.83 -17.10 1.88
CA ALA A 294 16.85 -18.40 2.55
C ALA A 294 16.27 -19.54 1.71
N GLY A 295 15.40 -19.22 0.76
CA GLY A 295 14.56 -20.17 0.05
C GLY A 295 13.40 -20.70 0.89
N LEU A 296 12.50 -21.45 0.25
CA LEU A 296 11.38 -22.07 0.93
C LEU A 296 11.81 -23.33 1.70
N PRO A 297 11.26 -23.57 2.90
CA PRO A 297 11.49 -24.83 3.62
C PRO A 297 11.13 -26.05 2.79
N LEU A 298 11.84 -27.16 3.02
CA LEU A 298 11.48 -28.46 2.42
C LEU A 298 10.01 -28.79 2.77
N ASP A 299 9.27 -29.29 1.78
CA ASP A 299 7.85 -29.67 1.90
C ASP A 299 6.89 -28.49 2.22
N PHE A 300 7.31 -27.23 1.99
CA PHE A 300 6.45 -26.06 2.22
C PHE A 300 5.10 -26.18 1.49
N ALA A 301 5.11 -26.61 0.23
CA ALA A 301 3.90 -26.80 -0.58
C ALA A 301 2.90 -27.84 0.00
N LYS A 302 3.34 -28.75 0.87
CA LYS A 302 2.47 -29.76 1.49
C LYS A 302 1.79 -29.26 2.76
N ARG A 303 2.29 -28.18 3.38
CA ARG A 303 1.74 -27.66 4.65
C ARG A 303 0.39 -26.97 4.49
N GLY A 304 0.07 -26.46 3.30
CA GLY A 304 -1.21 -25.82 2.99
C GLY A 304 -2.35 -26.77 2.58
N GLN A 305 -2.09 -28.10 2.53
CA GLN A 305 -3.07 -29.12 2.10
C GLN A 305 -3.53 -30.03 3.23
N SER A 306 -3.09 -29.81 4.46
CA SER A 306 -3.46 -30.62 5.65
C SER A 306 -4.52 -29.92 6.52
#